data_e7515fffd16a28af69b01a2d514f10b7
#
_entry.id   e7515fffd16a28af69b01a2d514f10b7
#
_cell.length_a   1.000
_cell.length_b   1.000
_cell.length_c   1.000
_cell.angle_alpha   90.00
_cell.angle_beta   90.00
_cell.angle_gamma   90.00
#
_symmetry.space_group_name_H-M   'P 1'
#
loop_
_entity.id
_entity.type
_entity.pdbx_description
1 polymer ?
#
loop_
_entity_poly.entity_id
_entity_poly.type
_entity_poly.pdbx_seq_one_letter_code
_entity_poly.pdbx_strand_id
1 'polypeptide(L)'
;VSSSERPLILVSNRGPVTFGPGDEVRRGTGGLVTALIGLASHRDVTWVASAMTDEDVLMAERHAGGPFPITTPEGREFRVKLVASSPEAYDSFYNIIANPMLWFIQHYLWDLSNAPDIRRHETEAFEFGYNVVNEDLARAVLDEIEEVESPVVMVHDYHLYTLPGLIRRERPDAVLHHFVHIPWSQSDSWRVLPTMIREEIYNGILANDIVGFHTRSYRRNFMQCCEDLLGYEVDFQRGIVHCGDREVWVRAYPLPIDSGGVLSVASHPRVHRFEQELLRRRRDHLILRVDRADLSKNVLRGFSAFDVFLEQHPEFHEKVTFIAQLMPS
;
A
#
# COMPACT_ATOMS: atom_id res chain seq x y z
N VAL A 1 -14.32 24.00 -25.62
CA VAL A 1 -14.91 23.33 -24.47
C VAL A 1 -13.76 23.07 -23.52
N SER A 2 -13.65 23.89 -22.47
CA SER A 2 -12.71 23.68 -21.37
C SER A 2 -13.08 22.31 -20.75
N SER A 3 -12.24 21.30 -20.91
CA SER A 3 -12.34 20.09 -20.13
C SER A 3 -11.98 20.47 -18.68
N SER A 4 -12.97 20.78 -17.86
CA SER A 4 -12.75 20.80 -16.42
C SER A 4 -12.25 19.40 -16.05
N GLU A 5 -10.99 19.28 -15.70
CA GLU A 5 -10.44 17.99 -15.23
C GLU A 5 -11.27 17.57 -14.02
N ARG A 6 -11.76 16.33 -14.06
CA ARG A 6 -12.51 15.76 -12.93
C ARG A 6 -11.61 15.73 -11.71
N PRO A 7 -12.08 16.19 -10.52
CA PRO A 7 -11.29 16.09 -9.31
C PRO A 7 -10.96 14.64 -9.01
N LEU A 8 -9.73 14.41 -8.59
CA LEU A 8 -9.22 13.09 -8.25
C LEU A 8 -9.11 12.97 -6.74
N ILE A 9 -9.76 11.97 -6.18
CA ILE A 9 -9.60 11.59 -4.77
C ILE A 9 -8.62 10.41 -4.70
N LEU A 10 -7.51 10.57 -4.00
CA LEU A 10 -6.64 9.47 -3.60
C LEU A 10 -6.99 9.02 -2.19
N VAL A 11 -7.05 7.71 -1.98
CA VAL A 11 -7.32 7.14 -0.65
C VAL A 11 -6.27 6.10 -0.31
N SER A 12 -5.60 6.28 0.82
CA SER A 12 -4.64 5.29 1.32
C SER A 12 -4.54 5.36 2.85
N ASN A 13 -4.07 4.29 3.49
CA ASN A 13 -3.87 4.34 4.93
C ASN A 13 -2.84 5.42 5.34
N ARG A 14 -1.71 5.52 4.61
CA ARG A 14 -0.68 6.53 4.88
C ARG A 14 -0.83 7.73 3.96
N GLY A 15 -0.86 8.94 4.53
CA GLY A 15 -0.85 10.19 3.78
C GLY A 15 0.52 10.56 3.21
N PRO A 16 0.57 11.63 2.40
CA PRO A 16 1.82 12.16 1.82
C PRO A 16 2.75 12.74 2.88
N VAL A 17 2.21 13.15 4.01
CA VAL A 17 2.94 13.66 5.17
C VAL A 17 2.35 13.09 6.46
N THR A 18 3.13 13.15 7.53
CA THR A 18 2.70 13.02 8.92
C THR A 18 3.16 14.25 9.69
N PHE A 19 2.45 14.58 10.76
CA PHE A 19 2.79 15.70 11.60
C PHE A 19 3.54 15.24 12.84
N GLY A 20 4.48 16.06 13.30
CA GLY A 20 5.21 15.89 14.53
C GLY A 20 4.99 17.07 15.47
N PRO A 21 5.58 17.03 16.69
CA PRO A 21 5.45 18.10 17.67
C PRO A 21 5.82 19.48 17.10
N GLY A 22 4.99 20.48 17.39
CA GLY A 22 5.20 21.84 16.91
C GLY A 22 4.91 22.06 15.44
N ASP A 23 3.96 21.30 14.89
CA ASP A 23 3.51 21.34 13.49
C ASP A 23 4.64 20.98 12.47
N GLU A 24 5.65 20.22 12.92
CA GLU A 24 6.70 19.72 12.04
C GLU A 24 6.08 18.81 10.96
N VAL A 25 6.23 19.19 9.70
CA VAL A 25 5.78 18.38 8.56
C VAL A 25 6.86 17.39 8.17
N ARG A 26 6.56 16.11 8.32
CA ARG A 26 7.44 15.00 7.91
C ARG A 26 6.88 14.33 6.69
N ARG A 27 7.75 14.03 5.72
CA ARG A 27 7.34 13.26 4.54
C ARG A 27 6.83 11.88 4.97
N GLY A 28 5.69 11.49 4.43
CA GLY A 28 5.19 10.12 4.55
C GLY A 28 6.19 9.11 4.00
N THR A 29 6.37 8.01 4.70
CA THR A 29 7.35 6.97 4.36
C THR A 29 6.72 5.84 3.54
N GLY A 30 7.53 5.22 2.68
CA GLY A 30 7.16 4.03 1.90
C GLY A 30 7.08 4.25 0.40
N GLY A 31 7.17 3.15 -0.34
CA GLY A 31 7.15 3.15 -1.80
C GLY A 31 5.84 3.66 -2.40
N LEU A 32 4.71 3.34 -1.74
CA LEU A 32 3.38 3.82 -2.13
C LEU A 32 3.31 5.34 -2.14
N VAL A 33 3.68 5.99 -1.03
CA VAL A 33 3.65 7.45 -0.91
C VAL A 33 4.55 8.10 -1.97
N THR A 34 5.75 7.56 -2.17
CA THR A 34 6.68 8.07 -3.20
C THR A 34 6.09 7.99 -4.60
N ALA A 35 5.43 6.89 -4.95
CA ALA A 35 4.80 6.70 -6.24
C ALA A 35 3.60 7.65 -6.46
N LEU A 36 2.76 7.82 -5.44
CA LEU A 36 1.56 8.65 -5.52
C LEU A 36 1.85 10.15 -5.51
N ILE A 37 2.90 10.61 -4.82
CA ILE A 37 3.36 12.00 -4.89
C ILE A 37 3.65 12.40 -6.34
N GLY A 38 4.24 11.51 -7.14
CA GLY A 38 4.47 11.74 -8.57
C GLY A 38 3.18 11.96 -9.35
N LEU A 39 2.14 11.16 -9.10
CA LEU A 39 0.82 11.31 -9.72
C LEU A 39 0.13 12.60 -9.27
N ALA A 40 0.08 12.83 -7.96
CA ALA A 40 -0.61 13.96 -7.35
C ALA A 40 -0.03 15.33 -7.77
N SER A 41 1.27 15.41 -8.11
CA SER A 41 1.90 16.67 -8.54
C SER A 41 1.49 17.16 -9.93
N HIS A 42 0.71 16.37 -10.68
CA HIS A 42 0.28 16.74 -12.05
C HIS A 42 -1.23 16.97 -12.14
N ARG A 43 -1.97 16.84 -11.06
CA ARG A 43 -3.43 17.00 -11.03
C ARG A 43 -3.89 17.65 -9.73
N ASP A 44 -5.08 18.27 -9.78
CA ASP A 44 -5.77 18.68 -8.55
C ASP A 44 -6.28 17.43 -7.82
N VAL A 45 -5.69 17.16 -6.65
CA VAL A 45 -5.89 15.95 -5.87
C VAL A 45 -6.26 16.32 -4.45
N THR A 46 -7.31 15.68 -3.93
CA THR A 46 -7.52 15.57 -2.48
C THR A 46 -7.08 14.18 -2.04
N TRP A 47 -6.15 14.11 -1.08
CA TRP A 47 -5.64 12.86 -0.56
C TRP A 47 -6.24 12.57 0.81
N VAL A 48 -7.14 11.59 0.87
CA VAL A 48 -7.78 11.11 2.10
C VAL A 48 -6.91 10.02 2.71
N ALA A 49 -6.54 10.17 3.99
CA ALA A 49 -5.66 9.24 4.69
C ALA A 49 -6.00 9.13 6.17
N SER A 50 -5.60 8.03 6.82
CA SER A 50 -5.73 7.87 8.26
C SER A 50 -4.82 8.85 9.01
N ALA A 51 -5.32 9.43 10.08
CA ALA A 51 -4.52 10.10 11.09
C ALA A 51 -3.79 9.03 11.92
N MET A 52 -2.44 9.00 11.83
CA MET A 52 -1.62 7.92 12.38
C MET A 52 -0.90 8.30 13.67
N THR A 53 -0.80 9.59 13.97
CA THR A 53 -0.17 10.15 15.17
C THR A 53 -1.14 11.04 15.91
N ASP A 54 -0.87 11.32 17.18
CA ASP A 54 -1.68 12.27 17.95
C ASP A 54 -1.69 13.65 17.29
N GLU A 55 -0.56 14.07 16.69
CA GLU A 55 -0.47 15.32 15.96
C GLU A 55 -1.29 15.30 14.66
N ASP A 56 -1.39 14.16 13.97
CA ASP A 56 -2.27 14.03 12.81
C ASP A 56 -3.74 14.18 13.22
N VAL A 57 -4.14 13.61 14.37
CA VAL A 57 -5.49 13.78 14.94
C VAL A 57 -5.77 15.24 15.27
N LEU A 58 -4.84 15.92 15.94
CA LEU A 58 -4.98 17.35 16.25
C LEU A 58 -5.09 18.21 14.98
N MET A 59 -4.38 17.85 13.91
CA MET A 59 -4.50 18.54 12.62
C MET A 59 -5.88 18.29 11.97
N ALA A 60 -6.40 17.08 12.03
CA ALA A 60 -7.75 16.79 11.57
C ALA A 60 -8.80 17.62 12.33
N GLU A 61 -8.69 17.69 13.64
CA GLU A 61 -9.58 18.50 14.50
C GLU A 61 -9.50 19.99 14.19
N ARG A 62 -8.30 20.57 14.03
CA ARG A 62 -8.09 21.99 13.67
C ARG A 62 -8.80 22.38 12.37
N HIS A 63 -8.89 21.45 11.44
CA HIS A 63 -9.56 21.65 10.16
C HIS A 63 -11.00 21.12 10.14
N ALA A 64 -11.56 20.82 11.32
CA ALA A 64 -12.93 20.30 11.48
C ALA A 64 -13.22 19.08 10.60
N GLY A 65 -12.22 18.21 10.40
CA GLY A 65 -12.30 17.02 9.55
C GLY A 65 -12.36 17.31 8.03
N GLY A 66 -12.25 18.57 7.62
CA GLY A 66 -12.21 18.96 6.21
C GLY A 66 -10.80 18.87 5.58
N PRO A 67 -10.69 18.96 4.25
CA PRO A 67 -9.41 18.95 3.56
C PRO A 67 -8.69 20.30 3.74
N PHE A 68 -7.37 20.25 3.89
CA PHE A 68 -6.51 21.41 4.03
C PHE A 68 -5.27 21.33 3.15
N PRO A 69 -4.72 22.48 2.71
CA PRO A 69 -3.51 22.49 1.90
C PRO A 69 -2.29 22.15 2.75
N ILE A 70 -1.39 21.36 2.18
CA ILE A 70 -0.08 21.07 2.75
C ILE A 70 1.00 21.31 1.70
N THR A 71 2.20 21.66 2.18
CA THR A 71 3.40 21.68 1.36
C THR A 71 4.36 20.63 1.90
N THR A 72 4.78 19.70 1.05
CA THR A 72 5.78 18.70 1.44
C THR A 72 7.16 19.33 1.62
N PRO A 73 8.10 18.68 2.32
CA PRO A 73 9.48 19.19 2.46
C PRO A 73 10.18 19.45 1.12
N GLU A 74 9.74 18.81 0.05
CA GLU A 74 10.25 19.01 -1.32
C GLU A 74 9.52 20.15 -2.07
N GLY A 75 8.61 20.89 -1.39
CA GLY A 75 7.90 22.05 -1.94
C GLY A 75 6.71 21.69 -2.85
N ARG A 76 6.14 20.50 -2.73
CA ARG A 76 4.92 20.12 -3.47
C ARG A 76 3.67 20.41 -2.66
N GLU A 77 2.64 20.91 -3.31
CA GLU A 77 1.36 21.26 -2.70
C GLU A 77 0.29 20.23 -3.00
N PHE A 78 -0.48 19.86 -1.96
CA PHE A 78 -1.62 18.96 -2.04
C PHE A 78 -2.72 19.41 -1.09
N ARG A 79 -3.94 18.92 -1.30
CA ARG A 79 -4.96 18.93 -0.26
C ARG A 79 -4.99 17.58 0.42
N VAL A 80 -4.98 17.58 1.75
CA VAL A 80 -5.04 16.36 2.57
C VAL A 80 -6.25 16.42 3.47
N LYS A 81 -7.00 15.33 3.56
CA LYS A 81 -8.04 15.12 4.56
C LYS A 81 -7.61 13.97 5.45
N LEU A 82 -7.33 14.26 6.72
CA LEU A 82 -6.95 13.26 7.71
C LEU A 82 -8.20 12.75 8.42
N VAL A 83 -8.30 11.43 8.56
CA VAL A 83 -9.45 10.75 9.18
C VAL A 83 -8.98 10.06 10.45
N ALA A 84 -9.50 10.51 11.58
CA ALA A 84 -9.24 9.91 12.88
C ALA A 84 -10.31 8.86 13.19
N SER A 85 -9.92 7.61 13.29
CA SER A 85 -10.75 6.53 13.86
C SER A 85 -10.43 6.37 15.35
N SER A 86 -11.27 5.63 16.10
CA SER A 86 -10.94 5.36 17.49
C SER A 86 -9.62 4.58 17.59
N PRO A 87 -8.81 4.82 18.65
CA PRO A 87 -7.54 4.10 18.83
C PRO A 87 -7.71 2.58 18.82
N GLU A 88 -8.78 2.06 19.41
CA GLU A 88 -9.08 0.64 19.49
C GLU A 88 -9.43 0.04 18.12
N ALA A 89 -10.22 0.77 17.32
CA ALA A 89 -10.55 0.34 15.97
C ALA A 89 -9.32 0.36 15.07
N TYR A 90 -8.50 1.43 15.17
CA TYR A 90 -7.28 1.53 14.37
C TYR A 90 -6.22 0.49 14.76
N ASP A 91 -6.07 0.18 16.04
CA ASP A 91 -5.19 -0.90 16.51
C ASP A 91 -5.61 -2.26 15.94
N SER A 92 -6.90 -2.58 16.05
CA SER A 92 -7.47 -3.82 15.49
C SER A 92 -7.31 -3.89 13.97
N PHE A 93 -7.57 -2.80 13.27
CA PHE A 93 -7.40 -2.67 11.84
C PHE A 93 -5.94 -2.89 11.39
N TYR A 94 -4.98 -2.21 12.04
CA TYR A 94 -3.60 -2.15 11.59
C TYR A 94 -2.76 -3.30 12.14
N ASN A 95 -2.85 -3.56 13.46
CA ASN A 95 -1.98 -4.49 14.17
C ASN A 95 -2.53 -5.92 14.27
N ILE A 96 -3.81 -6.16 13.92
CA ILE A 96 -4.37 -7.51 13.91
C ILE A 96 -4.71 -7.95 12.49
N ILE A 97 -5.44 -7.14 11.72
CA ILE A 97 -5.95 -7.56 10.41
C ILE A 97 -5.00 -7.21 9.27
N ALA A 98 -4.67 -5.93 9.07
CA ALA A 98 -3.94 -5.53 7.87
C ALA A 98 -2.53 -6.16 7.83
N ASN A 99 -1.68 -5.86 8.80
CA ASN A 99 -0.29 -6.31 8.75
C ASN A 99 -0.09 -7.78 9.16
N PRO A 100 -0.58 -8.27 10.31
CA PRO A 100 -0.33 -9.65 10.71
C PRO A 100 -1.12 -10.68 9.91
N MET A 101 -2.30 -10.35 9.39
CA MET A 101 -3.15 -11.31 8.70
C MET A 101 -3.09 -11.14 7.19
N LEU A 102 -3.61 -10.04 6.64
CA LEU A 102 -3.72 -9.87 5.18
C LEU A 102 -2.36 -9.78 4.49
N TRP A 103 -1.42 -9.06 5.08
CA TRP A 103 -0.08 -8.94 4.52
C TRP A 103 0.65 -10.28 4.50
N PHE A 104 0.59 -11.07 5.61
CA PHE A 104 1.24 -12.38 5.69
C PHE A 104 0.62 -13.40 4.72
N ILE A 105 -0.72 -13.44 4.61
CA ILE A 105 -1.42 -14.31 3.65
C ILE A 105 -0.96 -14.00 2.22
N GLN A 106 -0.92 -12.73 1.86
CA GLN A 106 -0.58 -12.30 0.49
C GLN A 106 0.90 -12.49 0.16
N HIS A 107 1.79 -12.49 1.15
CA HIS A 107 3.21 -12.77 0.96
C HIS A 107 3.59 -14.25 1.10
N TYR A 108 2.63 -15.16 1.25
CA TYR A 108 2.86 -16.58 1.54
C TYR A 108 3.66 -16.83 2.83
N LEU A 109 3.52 -15.94 3.81
CA LEU A 109 4.22 -16.00 5.09
C LEU A 109 3.31 -16.41 6.25
N TRP A 110 2.03 -16.65 5.98
CA TRP A 110 1.11 -17.15 7.00
C TRP A 110 1.51 -18.57 7.40
N ASP A 111 1.86 -18.75 8.65
CA ASP A 111 2.35 -20.03 9.18
C ASP A 111 1.22 -20.81 9.83
N LEU A 112 0.65 -21.74 9.08
CA LEU A 112 -0.41 -22.62 9.55
C LEU A 112 0.01 -23.53 10.72
N SER A 113 1.31 -23.76 10.92
CA SER A 113 1.78 -24.61 12.04
C SER A 113 1.73 -23.86 13.38
N ASN A 114 1.95 -22.56 13.36
CA ASN A 114 1.90 -21.71 14.55
C ASN A 114 0.56 -20.95 14.72
N ALA A 115 -0.14 -20.69 13.61
CA ALA A 115 -1.43 -20.01 13.59
C ALA A 115 -2.44 -20.79 12.72
N PRO A 116 -2.87 -22.00 13.16
CA PRO A 116 -3.74 -22.85 12.35
C PRO A 116 -5.17 -22.30 12.24
N ASP A 117 -5.60 -21.51 13.20
CA ASP A 117 -6.97 -21.03 13.31
C ASP A 117 -7.04 -19.51 13.34
N ILE A 118 -8.00 -18.96 12.59
CA ILE A 118 -8.49 -17.61 12.81
C ILE A 118 -9.60 -17.68 13.84
N ARG A 119 -9.36 -17.06 14.98
CA ARG A 119 -10.21 -17.16 16.16
C ARG A 119 -11.23 -16.02 16.20
N ARG A 120 -12.06 -16.04 17.23
CA ARG A 120 -13.05 -14.98 17.49
C ARG A 120 -12.41 -13.58 17.56
N HIS A 121 -11.23 -13.48 18.15
CA HIS A 121 -10.50 -12.21 18.28
C HIS A 121 -10.21 -11.58 16.91
N GLU A 122 -9.73 -12.35 15.93
CA GLU A 122 -9.45 -11.86 14.59
C GLU A 122 -10.74 -11.54 13.83
N THR A 123 -11.81 -12.31 14.06
CA THR A 123 -13.12 -12.04 13.45
C THR A 123 -13.72 -10.73 14.01
N GLU A 124 -13.66 -10.51 15.31
CA GLU A 124 -14.10 -9.27 15.96
C GLU A 124 -13.22 -8.08 15.54
N ALA A 125 -11.90 -8.28 15.40
CA ALA A 125 -11.01 -7.24 14.90
C ALA A 125 -11.29 -6.88 13.44
N PHE A 126 -11.75 -7.83 12.62
CA PHE A 126 -12.19 -7.52 11.25
C PHE A 126 -13.49 -6.70 11.27
N GLU A 127 -14.47 -7.11 12.05
CA GLU A 127 -15.79 -6.45 12.12
C GLU A 127 -15.68 -5.04 12.76
N PHE A 128 -15.06 -4.95 13.95
CA PHE A 128 -15.04 -3.72 14.75
C PHE A 128 -13.77 -2.88 14.60
N GLY A 129 -12.81 -3.33 13.82
CA GLY A 129 -11.59 -2.62 13.49
C GLY A 129 -11.47 -2.33 11.99
N TYR A 130 -11.22 -3.38 11.21
CA TYR A 130 -10.94 -3.23 9.78
C TYR A 130 -12.11 -2.57 9.03
N ASN A 131 -13.33 -3.02 9.25
CA ASN A 131 -14.51 -2.44 8.62
C ASN A 131 -14.80 -1.04 9.13
N VAL A 132 -14.67 -0.77 10.43
CA VAL A 132 -14.91 0.57 11.00
C VAL A 132 -13.98 1.61 10.39
N VAL A 133 -12.68 1.32 10.28
CA VAL A 133 -11.72 2.26 9.66
C VAL A 133 -12.02 2.44 8.17
N ASN A 134 -12.40 1.39 7.46
CA ASN A 134 -12.84 1.50 6.06
C ASN A 134 -14.12 2.34 5.91
N GLU A 135 -15.07 2.22 6.86
CA GLU A 135 -16.29 3.04 6.90
C GLU A 135 -15.98 4.51 7.16
N ASP A 136 -15.10 4.82 8.11
CA ASP A 136 -14.70 6.19 8.41
C ASP A 136 -14.05 6.87 7.21
N LEU A 137 -13.11 6.15 6.54
CA LEU A 137 -12.47 6.64 5.32
C LEU A 137 -13.45 6.75 4.15
N ALA A 138 -14.38 5.80 3.99
CA ALA A 138 -15.41 5.86 2.95
C ALA A 138 -16.33 7.07 3.15
N ARG A 139 -16.76 7.35 4.39
CA ARG A 139 -17.57 8.52 4.74
C ARG A 139 -16.82 9.81 4.39
N ALA A 140 -15.54 9.89 4.76
CA ALA A 140 -14.71 11.05 4.43
C ALA A 140 -14.55 11.27 2.91
N VAL A 141 -14.50 10.19 2.11
CA VAL A 141 -14.50 10.29 0.64
C VAL A 141 -15.85 10.74 0.12
N LEU A 142 -16.96 10.17 0.62
CA LEU A 142 -18.31 10.53 0.20
C LEU A 142 -18.59 12.01 0.44
N ASP A 143 -18.15 12.59 1.56
CA ASP A 143 -18.26 14.03 1.81
C ASP A 143 -17.56 14.86 0.72
N GLU A 144 -16.34 14.43 0.29
CA GLU A 144 -15.58 15.18 -0.73
C GLU A 144 -16.15 15.08 -2.15
N ILE A 145 -16.96 14.05 -2.42
CA ILE A 145 -17.53 13.82 -3.73
C ILE A 145 -19.05 14.11 -3.78
N GLU A 146 -19.64 14.65 -2.73
CA GLU A 146 -21.09 14.85 -2.63
C GLU A 146 -21.67 15.62 -3.82
N GLU A 147 -21.03 16.75 -4.18
CA GLU A 147 -21.47 17.62 -5.29
C GLU A 147 -20.73 17.36 -6.62
N VAL A 148 -19.90 16.30 -6.69
CA VAL A 148 -19.08 16.00 -7.87
C VAL A 148 -19.81 14.99 -8.77
N GLU A 149 -20.06 15.33 -10.02
CA GLU A 149 -20.62 14.41 -11.00
C GLU A 149 -19.54 13.44 -11.51
N SER A 150 -19.83 12.13 -11.46
CA SER A 150 -18.93 11.05 -11.89
C SER A 150 -17.52 11.20 -11.35
N PRO A 151 -17.32 11.28 -10.01
CA PRO A 151 -16.02 11.48 -9.40
C PRO A 151 -15.07 10.32 -9.68
N VAL A 152 -13.77 10.59 -9.71
CA VAL A 152 -12.74 9.57 -9.83
C VAL A 152 -12.08 9.35 -8.46
N VAL A 153 -12.18 8.12 -7.96
CA VAL A 153 -11.60 7.73 -6.67
C VAL A 153 -10.59 6.61 -6.89
N MET A 154 -9.35 6.84 -6.48
CA MET A 154 -8.28 5.85 -6.52
C MET A 154 -7.95 5.37 -5.11
N VAL A 155 -8.30 4.13 -4.82
CA VAL A 155 -8.07 3.46 -3.54
C VAL A 155 -6.79 2.64 -3.60
N HIS A 156 -5.99 2.69 -2.54
CA HIS A 156 -4.68 2.06 -2.55
C HIS A 156 -4.48 1.06 -1.42
N ASP A 157 -4.01 -0.12 -1.83
CA ASP A 157 -3.42 -1.18 -1.04
C ASP A 157 -4.40 -1.99 -0.15
N TYR A 158 -3.86 -3.00 0.52
CA TYR A 158 -4.58 -4.06 1.25
C TYR A 158 -5.31 -3.58 2.51
N HIS A 159 -5.04 -2.36 2.93
CA HIS A 159 -5.72 -1.74 4.06
C HIS A 159 -7.20 -1.44 3.78
N LEU A 160 -7.59 -1.28 2.52
CA LEU A 160 -8.84 -0.63 2.14
C LEU A 160 -9.73 -1.50 1.24
N TYR A 161 -9.70 -2.82 1.41
CA TYR A 161 -10.40 -3.72 0.50
C TYR A 161 -11.93 -3.61 0.55
N THR A 162 -12.51 -3.27 1.69
CA THR A 162 -13.97 -3.15 1.85
C THR A 162 -14.50 -1.76 1.50
N LEU A 163 -13.65 -0.73 1.53
CA LEU A 163 -14.01 0.67 1.27
C LEU A 163 -14.69 0.91 -0.09
N PRO A 164 -14.24 0.33 -1.24
CA PRO A 164 -14.89 0.60 -2.52
C PRO A 164 -16.35 0.13 -2.57
N GLY A 165 -16.68 -0.94 -1.86
CA GLY A 165 -18.05 -1.44 -1.73
C GLY A 165 -18.98 -0.44 -1.04
N LEU A 166 -18.47 0.27 -0.04
CA LEU A 166 -19.18 1.31 0.68
C LEU A 166 -19.47 2.52 -0.24
N ILE A 167 -18.45 2.98 -0.96
CA ILE A 167 -18.60 4.11 -1.90
C ILE A 167 -19.57 3.75 -3.02
N ARG A 168 -19.46 2.57 -3.63
CA ARG A 168 -20.30 2.14 -4.76
C ARG A 168 -21.79 2.12 -4.43
N ARG A 169 -22.13 1.77 -3.19
CA ARG A 169 -23.54 1.75 -2.73
C ARG A 169 -24.17 3.14 -2.74
N GLU A 170 -23.44 4.15 -2.29
CA GLU A 170 -23.92 5.52 -2.16
C GLU A 170 -23.74 6.33 -3.47
N ARG A 171 -22.69 6.02 -4.24
CA ARG A 171 -22.30 6.70 -5.47
C ARG A 171 -22.09 5.69 -6.63
N PRO A 172 -23.18 5.21 -7.24
CA PRO A 172 -23.09 4.28 -8.36
C PRO A 172 -22.38 4.87 -9.59
N ASP A 173 -22.39 6.20 -9.74
CA ASP A 173 -21.78 6.96 -10.83
C ASP A 173 -20.26 7.15 -10.69
N ALA A 174 -19.69 6.90 -9.50
CA ALA A 174 -18.26 7.08 -9.26
C ALA A 174 -17.42 6.10 -10.08
N VAL A 175 -16.31 6.59 -10.65
CA VAL A 175 -15.28 5.76 -11.27
C VAL A 175 -14.30 5.34 -10.19
N LEU A 176 -14.29 4.05 -9.84
CA LEU A 176 -13.49 3.50 -8.76
C LEU A 176 -12.33 2.68 -9.33
N HIS A 177 -11.13 2.98 -8.88
CA HIS A 177 -9.91 2.23 -9.19
C HIS A 177 -9.21 1.82 -7.90
N HIS A 178 -9.02 0.51 -7.69
CA HIS A 178 -8.22 0.00 -6.57
C HIS A 178 -6.87 -0.52 -7.07
N PHE A 179 -5.77 -0.03 -6.50
CA PHE A 179 -4.44 -0.52 -6.83
C PHE A 179 -3.82 -1.23 -5.61
N VAL A 180 -3.47 -2.51 -5.79
CA VAL A 180 -2.84 -3.35 -4.76
C VAL A 180 -1.32 -3.31 -4.94
N HIS A 181 -0.61 -2.81 -3.92
CA HIS A 181 0.85 -2.60 -3.97
C HIS A 181 1.66 -3.80 -3.48
N ILE A 182 1.03 -4.78 -2.86
CA ILE A 182 1.68 -6.01 -2.40
C ILE A 182 1.33 -7.19 -3.32
N PRO A 183 2.01 -8.33 -3.20
CA PRO A 183 1.65 -9.53 -3.94
C PRO A 183 0.18 -9.90 -3.77
N TRP A 184 -0.40 -10.57 -4.78
CA TRP A 184 -1.65 -11.30 -4.63
C TRP A 184 -1.34 -12.78 -4.68
N SER A 185 -1.59 -13.49 -3.58
CA SER A 185 -1.34 -14.93 -3.46
C SER A 185 -2.39 -15.75 -4.20
N GLN A 186 -2.10 -17.03 -4.41
CA GLN A 186 -3.02 -17.99 -5.01
C GLN A 186 -4.20 -18.31 -4.08
N SER A 187 -5.24 -18.92 -4.64
CA SER A 187 -6.51 -19.18 -3.95
C SER A 187 -6.36 -20.01 -2.67
N ASP A 188 -5.40 -20.93 -2.63
CA ASP A 188 -5.16 -21.76 -1.45
C ASP A 188 -4.75 -20.95 -0.22
N SER A 189 -3.95 -19.90 -0.39
CA SER A 189 -3.55 -19.03 0.71
C SER A 189 -4.73 -18.28 1.32
N TRP A 190 -5.73 -17.93 0.51
CA TRP A 190 -6.92 -17.20 0.94
C TRP A 190 -7.93 -18.09 1.67
N ARG A 191 -7.84 -19.43 1.49
CA ARG A 191 -8.74 -20.39 2.14
C ARG A 191 -8.57 -20.47 3.66
N VAL A 192 -7.49 -19.90 4.21
CA VAL A 192 -7.31 -19.79 5.67
C VAL A 192 -8.31 -18.82 6.30
N LEU A 193 -8.79 -17.83 5.53
CA LEU A 193 -9.78 -16.89 6.01
C LEU A 193 -11.17 -17.52 6.10
N PRO A 194 -11.95 -17.20 7.14
CA PRO A 194 -13.38 -17.51 7.16
C PRO A 194 -14.08 -17.02 5.90
N THR A 195 -15.01 -17.81 5.39
CA THR A 195 -15.71 -17.53 4.14
C THR A 195 -16.33 -16.12 4.12
N MET A 196 -16.96 -15.73 5.23
CA MET A 196 -17.59 -14.40 5.39
C MET A 196 -16.57 -13.26 5.18
N ILE A 197 -15.42 -13.31 5.86
CA ILE A 197 -14.36 -12.28 5.72
C ILE A 197 -13.83 -12.25 4.29
N ARG A 198 -13.58 -13.42 3.71
CA ARG A 198 -13.07 -13.54 2.35
C ARG A 198 -14.04 -12.97 1.32
N GLU A 199 -15.32 -13.33 1.41
CA GLU A 199 -16.36 -12.81 0.52
C GLU A 199 -16.50 -11.30 0.64
N GLU A 200 -16.45 -10.75 1.84
CA GLU A 200 -16.55 -9.31 2.08
C GLU A 200 -15.38 -8.55 1.47
N ILE A 201 -14.15 -9.04 1.62
CA ILE A 201 -12.95 -8.47 1.00
C ILE A 201 -13.09 -8.47 -0.54
N TYR A 202 -13.43 -9.61 -1.12
CA TYR A 202 -13.52 -9.71 -2.59
C TYR A 202 -14.69 -8.90 -3.15
N ASN A 203 -15.85 -8.89 -2.51
CA ASN A 203 -16.98 -8.08 -2.91
C ASN A 203 -16.66 -6.58 -2.83
N GLY A 204 -15.91 -6.16 -1.80
CA GLY A 204 -15.43 -4.79 -1.69
C GLY A 204 -14.49 -4.41 -2.84
N ILE A 205 -13.49 -5.25 -3.14
CA ILE A 205 -12.57 -5.00 -4.27
C ILE A 205 -13.30 -5.04 -5.62
N LEU A 206 -14.21 -5.98 -5.82
CA LEU A 206 -14.97 -6.12 -7.06
C LEU A 206 -16.04 -5.04 -7.24
N ALA A 207 -16.26 -4.16 -6.26
CA ALA A 207 -17.05 -2.95 -6.42
C ALA A 207 -16.36 -1.88 -7.28
N ASN A 208 -15.08 -2.02 -7.55
CA ASN A 208 -14.33 -1.13 -8.45
C ASN A 208 -14.67 -1.37 -9.93
N ASP A 209 -14.37 -0.38 -10.78
CA ASP A 209 -14.38 -0.52 -12.23
C ASP A 209 -13.03 -1.12 -12.71
N ILE A 210 -11.95 -0.77 -12.01
CA ILE A 210 -10.60 -1.23 -12.33
C ILE A 210 -9.90 -1.71 -11.06
N VAL A 211 -9.28 -2.90 -11.13
CA VAL A 211 -8.36 -3.39 -10.10
C VAL A 211 -6.97 -3.54 -10.71
N GLY A 212 -6.00 -2.84 -10.16
CA GLY A 212 -4.63 -2.75 -10.63
C GLY A 212 -3.64 -3.52 -9.77
N PHE A 213 -2.64 -4.13 -10.40
CA PHE A 213 -1.53 -4.85 -9.77
C PHE A 213 -0.19 -4.48 -10.42
N HIS A 214 0.93 -4.71 -9.74
CA HIS A 214 2.26 -4.49 -10.30
C HIS A 214 2.62 -5.46 -11.42
N THR A 215 2.19 -6.73 -11.32
CA THR A 215 2.64 -7.80 -12.20
C THR A 215 1.49 -8.55 -12.85
N ARG A 216 1.78 -9.17 -14.01
CA ARG A 216 0.83 -10.07 -14.67
C ARG A 216 0.49 -11.30 -13.82
N SER A 217 1.44 -11.76 -12.98
CA SER A 217 1.23 -12.89 -12.09
C SER A 217 0.22 -12.56 -11.00
N TYR A 218 0.32 -11.40 -10.36
CA TYR A 218 -0.63 -10.96 -9.34
C TYR A 218 -2.02 -10.72 -9.91
N ARG A 219 -2.10 -10.07 -11.08
CA ARG A 219 -3.34 -9.96 -11.84
C ARG A 219 -3.99 -11.33 -12.05
N ARG A 220 -3.22 -12.32 -12.57
CA ARG A 220 -3.72 -13.67 -12.84
C ARG A 220 -4.18 -14.36 -11.55
N ASN A 221 -3.41 -14.27 -10.47
CA ASN A 221 -3.77 -14.87 -9.20
C ASN A 221 -5.08 -14.31 -8.65
N PHE A 222 -5.27 -12.98 -8.72
CA PHE A 222 -6.53 -12.36 -8.31
C PHE A 222 -7.73 -12.90 -9.11
N MET A 223 -7.60 -12.94 -10.43
CA MET A 223 -8.63 -13.45 -11.31
C MET A 223 -8.95 -14.93 -11.04
N GLN A 224 -7.91 -15.74 -10.80
CA GLN A 224 -8.08 -17.14 -10.42
C GLN A 224 -8.79 -17.28 -9.06
N CYS A 225 -8.48 -16.42 -8.10
CA CYS A 225 -9.19 -16.39 -6.83
C CYS A 225 -10.68 -16.04 -7.00
N CYS A 226 -11.03 -15.12 -7.89
CA CYS A 226 -12.43 -14.78 -8.17
C CYS A 226 -13.20 -15.98 -8.73
N GLU A 227 -12.56 -16.77 -9.61
CA GLU A 227 -13.13 -18.01 -10.15
C GLU A 227 -13.22 -19.12 -9.10
N ASP A 228 -12.10 -19.45 -8.41
CA ASP A 228 -11.98 -20.59 -7.50
C ASP A 228 -12.75 -20.43 -6.17
N LEU A 229 -12.83 -19.21 -5.65
CA LEU A 229 -13.33 -18.95 -4.30
C LEU A 229 -14.75 -18.41 -4.29
N LEU A 230 -15.17 -17.74 -5.39
CA LEU A 230 -16.46 -17.05 -5.48
C LEU A 230 -17.30 -17.52 -6.66
N GLY A 231 -16.73 -18.29 -7.58
CA GLY A 231 -17.45 -18.84 -8.74
C GLY A 231 -17.80 -17.77 -9.80
N TYR A 232 -17.09 -16.65 -9.83
CA TYR A 232 -17.31 -15.65 -10.87
C TYR A 232 -16.79 -16.12 -12.23
N GLU A 233 -17.46 -15.76 -13.30
CA GLU A 233 -16.99 -15.93 -14.66
C GLU A 233 -15.83 -14.96 -14.95
N VAL A 234 -14.73 -15.47 -15.52
CA VAL A 234 -13.49 -14.72 -15.70
C VAL A 234 -12.94 -14.85 -17.12
N ASP A 235 -12.75 -13.72 -17.78
CA ASP A 235 -12.02 -13.65 -19.05
C ASP A 235 -10.55 -13.27 -18.82
N PHE A 236 -9.70 -14.31 -18.74
CA PHE A 236 -8.25 -14.12 -18.53
C PHE A 236 -7.54 -13.37 -19.65
N GLN A 237 -8.03 -13.48 -20.90
CA GLN A 237 -7.41 -12.81 -22.05
C GLN A 237 -7.69 -11.30 -22.00
N ARG A 238 -8.95 -10.92 -21.88
CA ARG A 238 -9.35 -9.52 -21.77
C ARG A 238 -9.04 -8.94 -20.39
N GLY A 239 -8.89 -9.76 -19.37
CA GLY A 239 -8.68 -9.36 -17.99
C GLY A 239 -9.93 -8.75 -17.39
N ILE A 240 -11.01 -9.49 -17.42
CA ILE A 240 -12.32 -9.07 -16.94
C ILE A 240 -12.85 -10.12 -15.98
N VAL A 241 -13.45 -9.66 -14.88
CA VAL A 241 -14.26 -10.46 -13.97
C VAL A 241 -15.70 -10.00 -14.13
N HIS A 242 -16.61 -10.92 -14.43
CA HIS A 242 -18.03 -10.63 -14.60
C HIS A 242 -18.76 -10.71 -13.25
N CYS A 243 -19.26 -9.57 -12.76
CA CYS A 243 -19.93 -9.44 -11.46
C CYS A 243 -21.40 -9.05 -11.69
N GLY A 244 -22.27 -10.01 -11.99
CA GLY A 244 -23.64 -9.75 -12.41
C GLY A 244 -23.65 -8.90 -13.69
N ASP A 245 -24.31 -7.74 -13.65
CA ASP A 245 -24.38 -6.83 -14.80
C ASP A 245 -23.15 -5.93 -14.99
N ARG A 246 -22.12 -6.09 -14.14
CA ARG A 246 -20.91 -5.27 -14.20
C ARG A 246 -19.70 -6.07 -14.65
N GLU A 247 -18.84 -5.42 -15.41
CA GLU A 247 -17.50 -5.90 -15.74
C GLU A 247 -16.45 -5.16 -14.90
N VAL A 248 -15.60 -5.92 -14.21
CA VAL A 248 -14.45 -5.37 -13.47
C VAL A 248 -13.18 -5.63 -14.27
N TRP A 249 -12.49 -4.57 -14.63
CA TRP A 249 -11.25 -4.64 -15.39
C TRP A 249 -10.06 -4.90 -14.47
N VAL A 250 -9.40 -6.01 -14.65
CA VAL A 250 -8.19 -6.38 -13.89
C VAL A 250 -6.97 -6.14 -14.75
N ARG A 251 -6.03 -5.30 -14.25
CA ARG A 251 -4.90 -4.80 -15.03
C ARG A 251 -3.57 -4.98 -14.32
N ALA A 252 -2.51 -5.08 -15.09
CA ALA A 252 -1.13 -5.04 -14.59
C ALA A 252 -0.51 -3.69 -15.00
N TYR A 253 -0.25 -2.84 -14.01
CA TYR A 253 0.35 -1.52 -14.16
C TYR A 253 1.64 -1.48 -13.31
N PRO A 254 2.80 -1.86 -13.86
CA PRO A 254 4.05 -1.76 -13.11
C PRO A 254 4.34 -0.29 -12.79
N LEU A 255 4.59 0.00 -11.51
CA LEU A 255 5.00 1.35 -11.12
C LEU A 255 6.39 1.67 -11.67
N PRO A 256 6.56 2.83 -12.31
CA PRO A 256 7.85 3.27 -12.80
C PRO A 256 8.73 3.78 -11.65
N ILE A 257 10.04 3.80 -11.89
CA ILE A 257 11.02 4.47 -11.04
C ILE A 257 11.32 5.84 -11.64
N ASP A 258 11.34 6.89 -10.82
CA ASP A 258 11.86 8.20 -11.20
C ASP A 258 13.39 8.14 -11.30
N SER A 259 13.89 7.66 -12.44
CA SER A 259 15.32 7.53 -12.69
C SER A 259 16.04 8.90 -12.71
N GLY A 260 15.35 9.96 -13.16
CA GLY A 260 15.89 11.32 -13.15
C GLY A 260 16.14 11.84 -11.74
N GLY A 261 15.14 11.67 -10.86
CA GLY A 261 15.26 12.00 -9.43
C GLY A 261 16.36 11.22 -8.73
N VAL A 262 16.46 9.90 -8.99
CA VAL A 262 17.53 9.07 -8.43
C VAL A 262 18.91 9.54 -8.88
N LEU A 263 19.10 9.85 -10.16
CA LEU A 263 20.38 10.38 -10.70
C LEU A 263 20.72 11.74 -10.11
N SER A 264 19.74 12.61 -9.93
CA SER A 264 19.92 13.92 -9.28
C SER A 264 20.41 13.75 -7.83
N VAL A 265 19.80 12.84 -7.05
CA VAL A 265 20.25 12.52 -5.69
C VAL A 265 21.65 11.94 -5.71
N ALA A 266 21.97 11.02 -6.63
CA ALA A 266 23.29 10.42 -6.77
C ALA A 266 24.41 11.45 -7.05
N SER A 267 24.08 12.53 -7.72
CA SER A 267 25.01 13.62 -8.04
C SER A 267 25.19 14.64 -6.91
N HIS A 268 24.46 14.52 -5.81
CA HIS A 268 24.52 15.50 -4.72
C HIS A 268 25.85 15.43 -3.94
N PRO A 269 26.47 16.56 -3.55
CA PRO A 269 27.76 16.57 -2.84
C PRO A 269 27.83 15.74 -1.56
N ARG A 270 26.71 15.61 -0.85
CA ARG A 270 26.62 14.73 0.34
C ARG A 270 26.83 13.26 0.00
N VAL A 271 26.34 12.81 -1.18
CA VAL A 271 26.50 11.41 -1.63
C VAL A 271 27.98 11.13 -1.88
N HIS A 272 28.69 12.02 -2.57
CA HIS A 272 30.15 11.87 -2.80
C HIS A 272 30.92 11.75 -1.48
N ARG A 273 30.56 12.49 -0.45
CA ARG A 273 31.20 12.37 0.86
C ARG A 273 31.00 10.99 1.49
N PHE A 274 29.76 10.46 1.48
CA PHE A 274 29.48 9.11 1.98
C PHE A 274 30.11 8.03 1.11
N GLU A 275 30.13 8.20 -0.20
CA GLU A 275 30.82 7.30 -1.13
C GLU A 275 32.29 7.19 -0.78
N GLN A 276 33.00 8.30 -0.57
CA GLN A 276 34.41 8.30 -0.18
C GLN A 276 34.66 7.58 1.15
N GLU A 277 33.75 7.68 2.10
CA GLU A 277 33.83 6.97 3.37
C GLU A 277 33.66 5.45 3.17
N LEU A 278 32.70 5.02 2.36
CA LEU A 278 32.46 3.61 2.05
C LEU A 278 33.61 3.02 1.21
N LEU A 279 34.14 3.77 0.26
CA LEU A 279 35.28 3.34 -0.56
C LEU A 279 36.53 3.06 0.24
N ARG A 280 36.75 3.74 1.38
CA ARG A 280 37.89 3.44 2.30
C ARG A 280 37.78 2.06 2.95
N ARG A 281 36.54 1.53 3.09
CA ARG A 281 36.28 0.23 3.73
C ARG A 281 36.13 -0.89 2.70
N ARG A 282 35.97 -0.53 1.42
CA ARG A 282 35.76 -1.48 0.34
C ARG A 282 37.01 -2.29 0.07
N ARG A 283 36.85 -3.59 -0.12
CA ARG A 283 37.82 -4.51 -0.72
C ARG A 283 37.67 -4.50 -2.25
N ASP A 284 38.28 -5.48 -2.93
CA ASP A 284 38.25 -5.60 -4.39
C ASP A 284 36.80 -5.70 -4.95
N HIS A 285 35.95 -6.42 -4.21
CA HIS A 285 34.55 -6.63 -4.54
C HIS A 285 33.62 -6.03 -3.47
N LEU A 286 32.52 -5.44 -3.90
CA LEU A 286 31.50 -4.89 -3.01
C LEU A 286 30.15 -5.51 -3.30
N ILE A 287 29.52 -6.09 -2.28
CA ILE A 287 28.11 -6.49 -2.27
C ILE A 287 27.38 -5.48 -1.40
N LEU A 288 26.32 -4.88 -1.96
CA LEU A 288 25.47 -3.91 -1.26
C LEU A 288 24.07 -4.45 -1.12
N ARG A 289 23.54 -4.37 0.08
CA ARG A 289 22.17 -4.66 0.42
C ARG A 289 21.56 -3.46 1.15
N VAL A 290 20.36 -3.01 0.72
CA VAL A 290 19.61 -1.95 1.36
C VAL A 290 18.17 -2.42 1.52
N ASP A 291 17.72 -2.70 2.73
CA ASP A 291 16.42 -3.27 3.03
C ASP A 291 15.87 -2.79 4.38
N ARG A 292 14.57 -3.00 4.60
CA ARG A 292 14.00 -3.04 5.96
C ARG A 292 14.31 -4.40 6.59
N ALA A 293 14.42 -4.43 7.93
CA ALA A 293 14.60 -5.67 8.69
C ALA A 293 13.26 -6.42 8.84
N ASP A 294 12.74 -6.94 7.74
CA ASP A 294 11.42 -7.51 7.58
C ASP A 294 11.53 -8.93 7.00
N LEU A 295 10.61 -9.82 7.37
CA LEU A 295 10.64 -11.24 6.99
C LEU A 295 10.64 -11.43 5.46
N SER A 296 9.90 -10.61 4.72
CA SER A 296 9.84 -10.68 3.25
C SER A 296 11.16 -10.38 2.57
N LYS A 297 12.10 -9.72 3.25
CA LYS A 297 13.42 -9.36 2.74
C LYS A 297 14.45 -10.47 2.88
N ASN A 298 14.13 -11.53 3.61
CA ASN A 298 14.97 -12.72 3.69
C ASN A 298 16.41 -12.44 4.16
N VAL A 299 16.54 -11.55 5.17
CA VAL A 299 17.84 -11.00 5.61
C VAL A 299 18.78 -12.09 6.08
N LEU A 300 18.30 -12.98 6.97
CA LEU A 300 19.13 -14.07 7.53
C LEU A 300 19.64 -15.01 6.44
N ARG A 301 18.76 -15.43 5.50
CA ARG A 301 19.17 -16.30 4.39
C ARG A 301 20.19 -15.61 3.48
N GLY A 302 20.10 -14.30 3.31
CA GLY A 302 21.10 -13.52 2.57
C GLY A 302 22.50 -13.58 3.23
N PHE A 303 22.57 -13.50 4.55
CA PHE A 303 23.85 -13.69 5.28
C PHE A 303 24.33 -15.13 5.20
N SER A 304 23.45 -16.12 5.39
CA SER A 304 23.81 -17.54 5.24
C SER A 304 24.33 -17.86 3.83
N ALA A 305 23.72 -17.28 2.79
CA ALA A 305 24.19 -17.45 1.42
C ALA A 305 25.58 -16.85 1.21
N PHE A 306 25.88 -15.73 1.85
CA PHE A 306 27.23 -15.13 1.81
C PHE A 306 28.27 -15.98 2.55
N ASP A 307 27.90 -16.58 3.68
CA ASP A 307 28.74 -17.51 4.43
C ASP A 307 29.11 -18.74 3.58
N VAL A 308 28.09 -19.41 3.00
CA VAL A 308 28.29 -20.54 2.06
C VAL A 308 29.14 -20.14 0.85
N PHE A 309 28.94 -18.94 0.32
CA PHE A 309 29.77 -18.42 -0.78
C PHE A 309 31.25 -18.36 -0.38
N LEU A 310 31.56 -17.85 0.80
CA LEU A 310 32.95 -17.77 1.29
C LEU A 310 33.56 -19.17 1.57
N GLU A 311 32.76 -20.10 2.08
CA GLU A 311 33.20 -21.50 2.26
C GLU A 311 33.52 -22.16 0.92
N GLN A 312 32.72 -21.96 -0.11
CA GLN A 312 32.90 -22.58 -1.43
C GLN A 312 33.95 -21.87 -2.29
N HIS A 313 34.26 -20.61 -1.98
CA HIS A 313 35.17 -19.75 -2.75
C HIS A 313 36.23 -19.07 -1.87
N PRO A 314 37.20 -19.84 -1.32
CA PRO A 314 38.27 -19.30 -0.45
C PRO A 314 39.11 -18.20 -1.13
N GLU A 315 39.16 -18.18 -2.46
CA GLU A 315 39.83 -17.14 -3.26
C GLU A 315 39.27 -15.74 -3.07
N PHE A 316 38.05 -15.61 -2.52
CA PHE A 316 37.41 -14.33 -2.20
C PHE A 316 37.61 -13.91 -0.73
N HIS A 317 38.22 -14.74 0.13
CA HIS A 317 38.52 -14.32 1.48
C HIS A 317 39.35 -13.04 1.49
N GLU A 318 39.00 -12.11 2.36
CA GLU A 318 39.56 -10.76 2.48
C GLU A 318 39.47 -9.87 1.22
N LYS A 319 38.83 -10.33 0.14
CA LYS A 319 38.65 -9.56 -1.10
C LYS A 319 37.26 -9.00 -1.28
N VAL A 320 36.27 -9.46 -0.49
CA VAL A 320 34.85 -9.01 -0.59
C VAL A 320 34.48 -8.24 0.66
N THR A 321 33.79 -7.11 0.44
CA THR A 321 33.07 -6.37 1.47
C THR A 321 31.59 -6.54 1.25
N PHE A 322 30.84 -7.00 2.26
CA PHE A 322 29.37 -7.03 2.23
C PHE A 322 28.84 -5.94 3.16
N ILE A 323 28.17 -4.94 2.59
CA ILE A 323 27.53 -3.85 3.32
C ILE A 323 26.01 -4.10 3.32
N ALA A 324 25.43 -4.25 4.51
CA ALA A 324 23.99 -4.36 4.71
C ALA A 324 23.48 -3.12 5.47
N GLN A 325 22.76 -2.25 4.76
CA GLN A 325 22.04 -1.12 5.33
C GLN A 325 20.63 -1.58 5.66
N LEU A 326 20.36 -1.84 6.94
CA LEU A 326 19.10 -2.37 7.42
C LEU A 326 18.38 -1.31 8.24
N MET A 327 17.15 -1.01 7.84
CA MET A 327 16.26 -0.12 8.59
C MET A 327 15.35 -0.97 9.49
N PRO A 328 15.12 -0.61 10.76
CA PRO A 328 14.08 -1.22 11.57
C PRO A 328 12.72 -1.17 10.87
N SER A 329 11.91 -2.20 11.04
CA SER A 329 10.55 -2.25 10.48
C SER A 329 9.51 -2.34 11.59
#